data_2c49d1688ef59b7942bec58b9639446b
#
_entry.id   2c49d1688ef59b7942bec58b9639446b
#
_cell.length_a   1.000
_cell.length_b   1.000
_cell.length_c   1.000
_cell.angle_alpha   90.00
_cell.angle_beta   90.00
_cell.angle_gamma   90.00
#
_symmetry.space_group_name_H-M   'P 1'
#
loop_
_entity.id
_entity.type
_entity.pdbx_description
1 polymer ?
#
loop_
_entity_poly.entity_id
_entity_poly.type
_entity_poly.pdbx_seq_one_letter_code
_entity_poly.pdbx_strand_id
1 'polypeptide(L)'
;MKKAAFLITIISISFLGFSQERNLGEIHGDFNLSLQSYQEDLKIGASAADEIILNNAYLNLNYTIGNFAAGLRYESYLNALADYDPEFKGNGIAYRYATYSIDGLEITAGNYYEQLGSGLIFRSYEEKGLGIDNAMDGVRLKYKPAKGIYLKTFIGKSRTYFTYADGIFRGADGELNINELFSSESKTKVILGGSFVSRYQERSNLLFKIPQNVSAYAGRLNFQHGGWSYYGEYACKINDPSNVLSESKMNYASGNAFTQNITFSKKGFGVVAEIHRTDNMTFKSDRDKDGKAYLINHIPTLSKPHAYSLLALYPCATQANGEFGMQFDLFYKFQKGTVFGGKYGTKIALNYSRINGLNGGNSFLNDNTEHTPILISIKGEELYFQDINLEVNKKINKKVRANFVIANQI
;
A
#
# COMPACT_ATOMS: atom_id res chain seq x y z
N MET A 1 -17.24 -8.17 43.73
CA MET A 1 -18.49 -7.49 43.35
C MET A 1 -18.69 -6.12 44.01
N LYS A 2 -18.42 -5.90 45.30
CA LYS A 2 -18.62 -4.58 45.95
C LYS A 2 -17.69 -3.46 45.44
N LYS A 3 -16.45 -3.76 44.99
CA LYS A 3 -15.51 -2.74 44.44
C LYS A 3 -15.87 -2.29 43.03
N ALA A 4 -16.46 -3.14 42.20
CA ALA A 4 -16.88 -2.78 40.83
C ALA A 4 -18.14 -1.88 40.88
N ALA A 5 -19.09 -2.16 41.80
CA ALA A 5 -20.26 -1.31 42.01
C ALA A 5 -19.90 0.10 42.49
N PHE A 6 -18.86 0.23 43.34
CA PHE A 6 -18.39 1.55 43.79
C PHE A 6 -17.74 2.40 42.68
N LEU A 7 -17.02 1.75 41.78
CA LEU A 7 -16.41 2.45 40.63
C LEU A 7 -17.48 2.95 39.62
N ILE A 8 -18.51 2.14 39.36
CA ILE A 8 -19.63 2.53 38.49
C ILE A 8 -20.42 3.69 39.12
N THR A 9 -20.59 3.70 40.46
CA THR A 9 -21.30 4.76 41.17
C THR A 9 -20.52 6.09 41.15
N ILE A 10 -19.20 6.07 41.24
CA ILE A 10 -18.36 7.26 41.12
C ILE A 10 -18.42 7.85 39.70
N ILE A 11 -18.41 7.01 38.67
CA ILE A 11 -18.56 7.45 37.27
C ILE A 11 -19.94 8.07 37.04
N SER A 12 -21.00 7.51 37.63
CA SER A 12 -22.39 8.00 37.49
C SER A 12 -22.61 9.36 38.20
N ILE A 13 -21.94 9.61 39.33
CA ILE A 13 -22.08 10.89 40.08
C ILE A 13 -21.34 12.03 39.36
N SER A 14 -20.29 11.75 38.60
CA SER A 14 -19.57 12.77 37.83
C SER A 14 -20.37 13.37 36.67
N PHE A 15 -21.47 12.76 36.22
CA PHE A 15 -22.31 13.21 35.13
C PHE A 15 -23.46 14.17 35.56
N LEU A 16 -23.70 14.40 36.83
CA LEU A 16 -24.86 15.16 37.30
C LEU A 16 -24.53 16.64 37.64
N GLY A 17 -23.41 17.17 37.30
CA GLY A 17 -22.91 18.43 37.85
C GLY A 17 -22.72 19.64 36.95
N PHE A 18 -22.90 19.58 35.60
CA PHE A 18 -22.62 20.75 34.75
C PHE A 18 -23.65 20.96 33.65
N SER A 19 -24.69 21.72 33.97
CA SER A 19 -25.56 22.36 32.98
C SER A 19 -24.94 23.69 32.51
N GLN A 20 -23.82 23.63 31.82
CA GLN A 20 -23.39 24.64 30.86
C GLN A 20 -23.22 23.91 29.52
N GLU A 21 -23.71 24.50 28.44
CA GLU A 21 -23.43 24.04 27.06
C GLU A 21 -21.94 24.11 26.78
N ARG A 22 -21.17 23.24 27.43
CA ARG A 22 -19.79 22.97 27.02
C ARG A 22 -19.89 22.03 25.83
N ASN A 23 -19.38 22.45 24.71
CA ASN A 23 -19.09 21.56 23.62
C ASN A 23 -18.08 20.49 24.16
N LEU A 24 -18.60 19.34 24.59
CA LEU A 24 -17.82 18.26 25.17
C LEU A 24 -17.14 17.39 24.10
N GLY A 25 -17.29 17.80 22.82
CA GLY A 25 -16.85 16.99 21.70
C GLY A 25 -17.75 15.79 21.44
N GLU A 26 -17.35 14.99 20.48
CA GLU A 26 -18.09 13.81 20.04
C GLU A 26 -17.23 12.56 20.18
N ILE A 27 -17.84 11.47 20.68
CA ILE A 27 -17.21 10.15 20.78
C ILE A 27 -17.93 9.24 19.81
N HIS A 28 -17.17 8.61 18.93
CA HIS A 28 -17.65 7.57 18.02
C HIS A 28 -16.82 6.30 18.21
N GLY A 29 -17.45 5.14 18.02
CA GLY A 29 -16.75 3.88 18.10
C GLY A 29 -17.48 2.79 17.33
N ASP A 30 -16.72 1.77 16.99
CA ASP A 30 -17.21 0.53 16.39
C ASP A 30 -16.53 -0.67 17.01
N PHE A 31 -17.24 -1.79 17.01
CA PHE A 31 -16.72 -3.06 17.40
C PHE A 31 -16.94 -4.08 16.29
N ASN A 32 -15.87 -4.74 15.89
CA ASN A 32 -15.90 -5.81 14.89
C ASN A 32 -15.33 -7.09 15.50
N LEU A 33 -16.04 -8.21 15.31
CA LEU A 33 -15.62 -9.53 15.77
C LEU A 33 -15.82 -10.52 14.62
N SER A 34 -14.73 -11.17 14.23
CA SER A 34 -14.72 -12.30 13.30
C SER A 34 -14.40 -13.57 14.06
N LEU A 35 -15.30 -14.54 13.99
CA LEU A 35 -15.14 -15.88 14.59
C LEU A 35 -15.16 -16.90 13.46
N GLN A 36 -14.22 -17.85 13.50
CA GLN A 36 -14.15 -18.96 12.56
C GLN A 36 -13.82 -20.25 13.27
N SER A 37 -14.47 -21.35 12.82
CA SER A 37 -14.16 -22.70 13.24
C SER A 37 -13.73 -23.50 12.01
N TYR A 38 -12.59 -24.16 12.10
CA TYR A 38 -12.04 -24.96 11.02
C TYR A 38 -12.20 -26.43 11.33
N GLN A 39 -12.54 -27.20 10.29
CA GLN A 39 -12.61 -28.64 10.35
C GLN A 39 -11.52 -29.25 9.48
N GLU A 40 -11.00 -30.38 9.91
CA GLU A 40 -10.09 -31.19 9.12
C GLU A 40 -10.75 -31.65 7.83
N ASP A 41 -10.04 -31.52 6.71
CA ASP A 41 -10.43 -32.09 5.42
C ASP A 41 -9.22 -32.75 4.75
N LEU A 42 -9.09 -34.05 4.95
CA LEU A 42 -7.98 -34.85 4.42
C LEU A 42 -7.95 -34.88 2.87
N LYS A 43 -9.08 -34.60 2.20
CA LYS A 43 -9.14 -34.60 0.74
C LYS A 43 -8.35 -33.45 0.11
N ILE A 44 -8.27 -32.32 0.81
CA ILE A 44 -7.52 -31.13 0.38
C ILE A 44 -6.23 -30.95 1.20
N GLY A 45 -5.91 -31.88 2.10
CA GLY A 45 -4.73 -31.78 2.96
C GLY A 45 -4.84 -30.74 4.07
N ALA A 46 -6.05 -30.29 4.41
CA ALA A 46 -6.27 -29.35 5.48
C ALA A 46 -6.27 -30.09 6.84
N SER A 47 -5.33 -29.77 7.72
CA SER A 47 -5.30 -30.26 9.11
C SER A 47 -6.27 -29.46 9.99
N ALA A 48 -6.71 -30.07 11.08
CA ALA A 48 -7.46 -29.37 12.11
C ALA A 48 -6.63 -28.22 12.70
N ALA A 49 -7.29 -27.11 13.02
CA ALA A 49 -6.66 -26.06 13.82
C ALA A 49 -6.54 -26.55 15.28
N ASP A 50 -5.49 -26.09 15.97
CA ASP A 50 -5.23 -26.47 17.37
C ASP A 50 -6.39 -26.07 18.32
N GLU A 51 -7.12 -25.02 17.93
CA GLU A 51 -8.23 -24.46 18.71
C GLU A 51 -9.54 -24.55 17.93
N ILE A 52 -10.63 -24.83 18.61
CA ILE A 52 -11.96 -25.00 18.00
C ILE A 52 -12.46 -23.68 17.38
N ILE A 53 -12.18 -22.55 18.01
CA ILE A 53 -12.62 -21.23 17.59
C ILE A 53 -11.40 -20.32 17.49
N LEU A 54 -11.21 -19.76 16.31
CA LEU A 54 -10.24 -18.70 16.03
C LEU A 54 -10.98 -17.36 15.95
N ASN A 55 -10.35 -16.27 16.40
CA ASN A 55 -11.01 -14.97 16.41
C ASN A 55 -10.07 -13.79 16.16
N ASN A 56 -10.60 -12.79 15.45
CA ASN A 56 -10.02 -11.46 15.38
C ASN A 56 -11.07 -10.45 15.83
N ALA A 57 -10.74 -9.61 16.80
CA ALA A 57 -11.64 -8.58 17.32
C ALA A 57 -10.97 -7.20 17.33
N TYR A 58 -11.75 -6.17 17.00
CA TYR A 58 -11.32 -4.78 16.95
C TYR A 58 -12.36 -3.89 17.64
N LEU A 59 -11.91 -3.07 18.60
CA LEU A 59 -12.70 -1.99 19.19
C LEU A 59 -12.02 -0.68 18.87
N ASN A 60 -12.66 0.15 18.06
CA ASN A 60 -12.21 1.50 17.75
C ASN A 60 -12.98 2.52 18.56
N LEU A 61 -12.29 3.48 19.15
CA LEU A 61 -12.87 4.65 19.81
C LEU A 61 -12.19 5.89 19.28
N ASN A 62 -12.98 6.88 18.85
CA ASN A 62 -12.51 8.15 18.33
C ASN A 62 -13.21 9.28 19.08
N TYR A 63 -12.48 10.33 19.43
CA TYR A 63 -12.94 11.54 20.06
C TYR A 63 -12.56 12.74 19.22
N THR A 64 -13.50 13.68 19.02
CA THR A 64 -13.25 14.92 18.29
C THR A 64 -13.81 16.12 19.04
N ILE A 65 -13.05 17.19 19.08
CA ILE A 65 -13.48 18.48 19.63
C ILE A 65 -12.76 19.63 18.93
N GLY A 66 -13.50 20.46 18.21
CA GLY A 66 -12.93 21.56 17.43
C GLY A 66 -11.83 21.07 16.48
N ASN A 67 -10.63 21.55 16.66
CA ASN A 67 -9.44 21.21 15.85
C ASN A 67 -8.66 19.99 16.36
N PHE A 68 -9.12 19.35 17.43
CA PHE A 68 -8.46 18.23 18.05
C PHE A 68 -9.21 16.91 17.77
N ALA A 69 -8.48 15.87 17.42
CA ALA A 69 -8.99 14.50 17.29
C ALA A 69 -8.03 13.54 18.02
N ALA A 70 -8.57 12.56 18.69
CA ALA A 70 -7.79 11.48 19.29
C ALA A 70 -8.53 10.15 19.10
N GLY A 71 -7.79 9.06 19.06
CA GLY A 71 -8.41 7.74 18.93
C GLY A 71 -7.53 6.65 19.49
N LEU A 72 -8.16 5.52 19.74
CA LEU A 72 -7.50 4.27 20.09
C LEU A 72 -8.21 3.09 19.44
N ARG A 73 -7.42 2.05 19.17
CA ARG A 73 -7.91 0.74 18.75
C ARG A 73 -7.36 -0.34 19.67
N TYR A 74 -8.26 -1.06 20.30
CA TYR A 74 -7.93 -2.29 21.00
C TYR A 74 -8.15 -3.47 20.07
N GLU A 75 -7.17 -4.36 19.98
CA GLU A 75 -7.19 -5.57 19.16
C GLU A 75 -7.08 -6.80 20.04
N SER A 76 -7.70 -7.88 19.62
CA SER A 76 -7.61 -9.17 20.29
C SER A 76 -7.62 -10.29 19.25
N TYR A 77 -6.53 -11.06 19.24
CA TYR A 77 -6.33 -12.25 18.44
C TYR A 77 -6.00 -13.39 19.42
N LEU A 78 -6.99 -13.87 20.14
CA LEU A 78 -6.76 -14.88 21.19
C LEU A 78 -6.26 -16.19 20.58
N ASN A 79 -6.81 -16.53 19.41
CA ASN A 79 -6.24 -17.44 18.44
C ASN A 79 -6.50 -16.79 17.08
N ALA A 80 -5.46 -16.28 16.44
CA ALA A 80 -5.60 -15.59 15.16
C ALA A 80 -6.24 -16.50 14.09
N LEU A 81 -7.02 -15.91 13.17
CA LEU A 81 -7.58 -16.66 12.03
C LEU A 81 -6.46 -17.30 11.21
N ALA A 82 -6.74 -18.43 10.55
CA ALA A 82 -5.73 -19.25 9.85
C ALA A 82 -4.91 -18.51 8.79
N ASP A 83 -5.47 -17.43 8.21
CA ASP A 83 -4.78 -16.61 7.20
C ASP A 83 -3.87 -15.53 7.82
N TYR A 84 -3.89 -15.40 9.15
CA TYR A 84 -3.05 -14.43 9.87
C TYR A 84 -1.78 -15.10 10.36
N ASP A 85 -0.72 -14.29 10.40
CA ASP A 85 0.54 -14.72 11.01
C ASP A 85 0.33 -15.07 12.49
N PRO A 86 0.79 -16.23 12.97
CA PRO A 86 0.67 -16.64 14.37
C PRO A 86 1.24 -15.62 15.38
N GLU A 87 2.18 -14.78 14.97
CA GLU A 87 2.76 -13.72 15.82
C GLU A 87 1.73 -12.63 16.18
N PHE A 88 0.57 -12.55 15.52
CA PHE A 88 -0.54 -11.72 15.98
C PHE A 88 -1.19 -12.18 17.27
N LYS A 89 -1.00 -13.45 17.70
CA LYS A 89 -1.64 -13.99 18.90
C LYS A 89 -1.37 -13.08 20.11
N GLY A 90 -2.44 -12.49 20.65
CA GLY A 90 -2.36 -11.58 21.77
C GLY A 90 -3.52 -10.59 21.79
N ASN A 91 -3.41 -9.61 22.65
CA ASN A 91 -4.37 -8.51 22.74
C ASN A 91 -3.73 -7.25 23.31
N GLY A 92 -4.30 -6.09 23.00
CA GLY A 92 -3.81 -4.82 23.53
C GLY A 92 -4.27 -3.61 22.73
N ILE A 93 -3.82 -2.43 23.16
CA ILE A 93 -4.02 -1.19 22.41
C ILE A 93 -2.97 -1.15 21.30
N ALA A 94 -3.39 -1.48 20.11
CA ALA A 94 -2.53 -1.64 18.94
C ALA A 94 -2.34 -0.36 18.14
N TYR A 95 -3.26 0.60 18.26
CA TYR A 95 -3.22 1.87 17.55
C TYR A 95 -3.77 2.97 18.46
N ARG A 96 -3.06 4.07 18.59
CA ARG A 96 -3.48 5.25 19.35
C ARG A 96 -2.89 6.51 18.75
N TYR A 97 -3.68 7.57 18.66
CA TYR A 97 -3.20 8.83 18.09
C TYR A 97 -3.88 10.04 18.74
N ALA A 98 -3.21 11.17 18.60
CA ALA A 98 -3.76 12.50 18.80
C ALA A 98 -3.35 13.40 17.63
N THR A 99 -4.33 14.10 17.04
CA THR A 99 -4.13 14.99 15.91
C THR A 99 -4.66 16.38 16.24
N TYR A 100 -3.90 17.40 15.91
CA TYR A 100 -4.34 18.78 15.94
C TYR A 100 -4.24 19.39 14.56
N SER A 101 -5.35 19.96 14.06
CA SER A 101 -5.48 20.49 12.70
C SER A 101 -5.96 21.93 12.71
N ILE A 102 -5.20 22.81 12.09
CA ILE A 102 -5.59 24.20 11.80
C ILE A 102 -5.42 24.44 10.29
N ASP A 103 -5.85 25.60 9.80
CA ASP A 103 -5.71 25.88 8.38
C ASP A 103 -4.25 25.77 7.93
N GLY A 104 -4.01 24.91 6.97
CA GLY A 104 -2.70 24.62 6.40
C GLY A 104 -1.74 23.81 7.27
N LEU A 105 -2.09 23.40 8.50
CA LEU A 105 -1.20 22.63 9.38
C LEU A 105 -1.94 21.48 10.08
N GLU A 106 -1.41 20.27 9.99
CA GLU A 106 -1.85 19.10 10.75
C GLU A 106 -0.65 18.45 11.43
N ILE A 107 -0.75 18.22 12.72
CA ILE A 107 0.25 17.52 13.53
C ILE A 107 -0.43 16.29 14.14
N THR A 108 0.16 15.11 13.93
CA THR A 108 -0.28 13.85 14.54
C THR A 108 0.84 13.29 15.39
N ALA A 109 0.53 12.93 16.63
CA ALA A 109 1.40 12.20 17.55
C ALA A 109 0.79 10.82 17.85
N GLY A 110 1.62 9.78 17.94
CA GLY A 110 1.21 8.39 18.09
C GLY A 110 1.18 7.67 16.75
N ASN A 111 0.19 6.80 16.54
CA ASN A 111 0.12 6.00 15.33
C ASN A 111 -0.48 6.77 14.15
N TYR A 112 0.07 6.53 12.96
CA TYR A 112 -0.42 7.07 11.70
C TYR A 112 -0.01 6.17 10.53
N TYR A 113 -0.75 6.28 9.43
CA TYR A 113 -0.38 5.74 8.14
C TYR A 113 0.07 6.87 7.22
N GLU A 114 1.10 6.61 6.43
CA GLU A 114 1.60 7.58 5.45
C GLU A 114 2.18 6.87 4.23
N GLN A 115 2.06 7.53 3.09
CA GLN A 115 2.64 7.09 1.83
C GLN A 115 3.32 8.25 1.12
N LEU A 116 4.50 8.00 0.56
CA LEU A 116 5.25 8.95 -0.26
C LEU A 116 5.13 8.54 -1.73
N GLY A 117 4.62 9.45 -2.57
CA GLY A 117 4.37 9.15 -3.98
C GLY A 117 3.47 7.94 -4.19
N SER A 118 3.85 7.05 -5.09
CA SER A 118 3.17 5.76 -5.32
C SER A 118 3.50 4.68 -4.27
N GLY A 119 4.41 4.97 -3.35
CA GLY A 119 4.84 4.03 -2.31
C GLY A 119 6.16 3.33 -2.61
N LEU A 120 6.83 3.62 -3.71
CA LEU A 120 8.07 2.94 -4.10
C LEU A 120 9.16 2.96 -3.03
N ILE A 121 9.24 4.07 -2.25
CA ILE A 121 10.24 4.20 -1.18
C ILE A 121 9.64 4.11 0.22
N PHE A 122 8.33 4.40 0.38
CA PHE A 122 7.69 4.35 1.69
C PHE A 122 6.17 4.26 1.58
N ARG A 123 5.59 3.26 2.24
CA ARG A 123 4.15 3.09 2.45
C ARG A 123 3.91 2.35 3.75
N SER A 124 3.26 3.01 4.71
CA SER A 124 2.66 2.33 5.86
C SER A 124 1.15 2.29 5.71
N TYR A 125 0.55 1.12 5.95
CA TYR A 125 -0.87 0.89 5.67
C TYR A 125 -1.43 -0.27 6.49
N GLU A 126 -2.74 -0.37 6.52
CA GLU A 126 -3.47 -1.52 7.03
C GLU A 126 -4.20 -2.23 5.90
N GLU A 127 -4.09 -3.54 5.83
CA GLU A 127 -4.88 -4.42 4.97
C GLU A 127 -5.26 -5.67 5.76
N LYS A 128 -6.42 -5.62 6.40
CA LYS A 128 -6.89 -6.69 7.29
C LYS A 128 -7.06 -8.02 6.56
N GLY A 129 -7.46 -8.00 5.29
CA GLY A 129 -7.59 -9.21 4.47
C GLY A 129 -6.28 -9.95 4.23
N LEU A 130 -5.15 -9.26 4.34
CA LEU A 130 -3.81 -9.83 4.19
C LEU A 130 -3.05 -9.97 5.52
N GLY A 131 -3.66 -9.58 6.64
CA GLY A 131 -3.00 -9.54 7.94
C GLY A 131 -1.81 -8.57 7.98
N ILE A 132 -1.92 -7.43 7.30
CA ILE A 132 -0.86 -6.40 7.26
C ILE A 132 -1.33 -5.18 8.05
N ASP A 133 -0.53 -4.76 9.02
CA ASP A 133 -0.65 -3.47 9.67
C ASP A 133 0.74 -3.02 10.14
N ASN A 134 1.34 -2.13 9.36
CA ASN A 134 2.65 -1.54 9.61
C ASN A 134 2.55 -0.05 9.95
N ALA A 135 1.52 0.34 10.74
CA ALA A 135 1.34 1.71 11.21
C ALA A 135 2.62 2.26 11.81
N MET A 136 2.94 3.50 11.51
CA MET A 136 4.03 4.21 12.17
C MET A 136 3.58 4.67 13.56
N ASP A 137 4.46 4.63 14.55
CA ASP A 137 4.29 5.26 15.87
C ASP A 137 5.36 6.32 16.05
N GLY A 138 4.94 7.58 16.18
CA GLY A 138 5.85 8.71 16.25
C GLY A 138 5.13 10.04 16.06
N VAL A 139 5.73 10.91 15.23
CA VAL A 139 5.16 12.23 14.93
C VAL A 139 5.14 12.44 13.42
N ARG A 140 4.01 12.95 12.92
CA ARG A 140 3.81 13.37 11.54
C ARG A 140 3.34 14.81 11.48
N LEU A 141 3.88 15.57 10.55
CA LEU A 141 3.49 16.93 10.23
C LEU A 141 3.08 17.00 8.74
N LYS A 142 1.93 17.62 8.48
CA LYS A 142 1.53 18.05 7.13
C LYS A 142 1.38 19.56 7.15
N TYR A 143 1.98 20.23 6.17
CA TYR A 143 2.01 21.69 6.13
C TYR A 143 1.78 22.21 4.71
N LYS A 144 0.85 23.16 4.60
CA LYS A 144 0.54 23.87 3.36
C LYS A 144 0.90 25.36 3.53
N PRO A 145 2.17 25.74 3.34
CA PRO A 145 2.62 27.14 3.57
C PRO A 145 1.97 28.14 2.63
N ALA A 146 1.59 27.71 1.43
CA ALA A 146 0.92 28.52 0.42
C ALA A 146 0.08 27.64 -0.49
N LYS A 147 -0.78 28.26 -1.32
CA LYS A 147 -1.53 27.57 -2.36
C LYS A 147 -0.55 26.83 -3.29
N GLY A 148 -0.83 25.59 -3.60
CA GLY A 148 -0.04 24.76 -4.50
C GLY A 148 1.24 24.17 -3.88
N ILE A 149 1.59 24.43 -2.61
CA ILE A 149 2.75 23.85 -1.94
C ILE A 149 2.27 22.95 -0.81
N TYR A 150 2.60 21.68 -0.87
CA TYR A 150 2.23 20.66 0.12
C TYR A 150 3.49 19.98 0.64
N LEU A 151 3.70 20.04 1.93
CA LEU A 151 4.84 19.46 2.61
C LEU A 151 4.38 18.44 3.64
N LYS A 152 5.10 17.33 3.73
CA LYS A 152 4.91 16.33 4.79
C LYS A 152 6.26 15.97 5.37
N THR A 153 6.30 15.70 6.65
CA THR A 153 7.47 15.12 7.32
C THR A 153 7.03 14.23 8.46
N PHE A 154 7.81 13.21 8.73
CA PHE A 154 7.53 12.30 9.83
C PHE A 154 8.79 11.66 10.40
N ILE A 155 8.64 11.19 11.63
CA ILE A 155 9.60 10.34 12.32
C ILE A 155 8.84 9.32 13.14
N GLY A 156 9.27 8.07 13.14
CA GLY A 156 8.64 7.01 13.92
C GLY A 156 9.25 5.65 13.70
N LYS A 157 8.71 4.66 14.43
CA LYS A 157 8.97 3.23 14.25
C LYS A 157 7.76 2.56 13.64
N SER A 158 7.96 1.56 12.80
CA SER A 158 6.87 0.75 12.27
C SER A 158 6.37 -0.22 13.33
N ARG A 159 5.07 -0.28 13.50
CA ARG A 159 4.43 -1.37 14.24
C ARG A 159 4.68 -2.70 13.54
N THR A 160 4.87 -3.73 14.32
CA THR A 160 4.89 -5.13 13.88
C THR A 160 4.13 -5.94 14.93
N TYR A 161 2.96 -6.46 14.58
CA TYR A 161 2.05 -7.14 15.52
C TYR A 161 1.71 -6.25 16.74
N PHE A 162 2.05 -6.67 17.97
CA PHE A 162 1.92 -5.87 19.19
C PHE A 162 3.22 -5.21 19.66
N THR A 163 4.25 -5.22 18.80
CA THR A 163 5.58 -4.65 19.07
C THR A 163 5.97 -3.63 17.99
N TYR A 164 7.21 -3.19 18.00
CA TYR A 164 7.78 -2.26 17.01
C TYR A 164 9.02 -2.86 16.39
N ALA A 165 9.21 -2.62 15.10
CA ALA A 165 10.46 -2.90 14.41
C ALA A 165 11.59 -2.03 14.94
N ASP A 166 12.84 -2.50 14.82
CA ASP A 166 14.01 -1.78 15.33
C ASP A 166 14.33 -0.52 14.53
N GLY A 167 13.98 -0.47 13.26
CA GLY A 167 14.26 0.65 12.38
C GLY A 167 13.48 1.92 12.74
N ILE A 168 14.20 3.04 12.90
CA ILE A 168 13.63 4.37 13.04
C ILE A 168 13.59 5.02 11.66
N PHE A 169 12.39 5.39 11.21
CA PHE A 169 12.19 6.08 9.94
C PHE A 169 12.07 7.59 10.13
N ARG A 170 12.65 8.32 9.18
CA ARG A 170 12.51 9.76 9.00
C ARG A 170 12.17 10.01 7.56
N GLY A 171 11.09 10.71 7.29
CA GLY A 171 10.63 10.97 5.93
C GLY A 171 10.26 12.43 5.72
N ALA A 172 10.43 12.88 4.48
CA ALA A 172 9.97 14.17 3.99
C ALA A 172 9.44 14.02 2.57
N ASP A 173 8.39 14.77 2.26
CA ASP A 173 7.75 14.82 0.96
C ASP A 173 7.32 16.24 0.65
N GLY A 174 7.49 16.64 -0.60
CA GLY A 174 7.04 17.92 -1.11
C GLY A 174 6.34 17.78 -2.44
N GLU A 175 5.19 18.44 -2.60
CA GLU A 175 4.47 18.55 -3.85
C GLU A 175 4.24 20.01 -4.25
N LEU A 176 4.45 20.31 -5.51
CA LEU A 176 4.18 21.59 -6.14
C LEU A 176 3.07 21.42 -7.19
N ASN A 177 1.88 21.90 -6.89
CA ASN A 177 0.80 22.03 -7.85
C ASN A 177 0.95 23.37 -8.59
N ILE A 178 1.50 23.32 -9.78
CA ILE A 178 1.84 24.52 -10.57
C ILE A 178 0.60 25.37 -10.86
N ASN A 179 -0.55 24.73 -11.11
CA ASN A 179 -1.78 25.44 -11.41
C ASN A 179 -2.32 26.23 -10.20
N GLU A 180 -2.26 25.62 -9.01
CA GLU A 180 -2.67 26.31 -7.78
C GLU A 180 -1.69 27.42 -7.40
N LEU A 181 -0.38 27.19 -7.59
CA LEU A 181 0.68 28.14 -7.26
C LEU A 181 0.53 29.44 -8.06
N PHE A 182 0.22 29.33 -9.35
CA PHE A 182 0.03 30.49 -10.23
C PHE A 182 -1.43 30.89 -10.43
N SER A 183 -2.35 30.31 -9.64
CA SER A 183 -3.81 30.55 -9.74
C SER A 183 -4.32 30.41 -11.20
N SER A 184 -3.80 29.43 -11.93
CA SER A 184 -4.09 29.20 -13.34
C SER A 184 -5.34 28.34 -13.53
N GLU A 185 -6.29 28.81 -14.33
CA GLU A 185 -7.47 28.05 -14.78
C GLU A 185 -7.17 27.18 -16.02
N SER A 186 -5.91 26.96 -16.34
CA SER A 186 -5.48 26.14 -17.47
C SER A 186 -6.10 24.75 -17.44
N LYS A 187 -6.49 24.24 -18.61
CA LYS A 187 -6.91 22.84 -18.80
C LYS A 187 -5.76 21.86 -18.62
N THR A 188 -4.53 22.33 -18.65
CA THR A 188 -3.32 21.56 -18.35
C THR A 188 -3.04 21.64 -16.86
N LYS A 189 -2.90 20.51 -16.19
CA LYS A 189 -2.50 20.42 -14.77
C LYS A 189 -1.15 19.76 -14.68
N VAL A 190 -0.27 20.35 -13.87
CA VAL A 190 1.09 19.83 -13.62
C VAL A 190 1.35 19.83 -12.13
N ILE A 191 1.72 18.65 -11.61
CA ILE A 191 2.16 18.48 -10.23
C ILE A 191 3.54 17.83 -10.27
N LEU A 192 4.49 18.45 -9.58
CA LEU A 192 5.83 17.94 -9.36
C LEU A 192 5.95 17.49 -7.91
N GLY A 193 6.62 16.38 -7.65
CA GLY A 193 6.83 15.91 -6.29
C GLY A 193 8.22 15.33 -6.10
N GLY A 194 8.69 15.41 -4.86
CA GLY A 194 9.94 14.81 -4.42
C GLY A 194 9.83 14.26 -3.01
N SER A 195 10.42 13.11 -2.78
CA SER A 195 10.33 12.38 -1.51
C SER A 195 11.70 11.90 -1.06
N PHE A 196 11.85 11.84 0.24
CA PHE A 196 13.02 11.30 0.91
C PHE A 196 12.58 10.46 2.11
N VAL A 197 13.23 9.32 2.33
CA VAL A 197 13.09 8.53 3.54
C VAL A 197 14.44 7.97 3.97
N SER A 198 14.68 7.92 5.27
CA SER A 198 15.87 7.30 5.86
C SER A 198 15.45 6.36 6.98
N ARG A 199 15.98 5.14 6.96
CA ARG A 199 15.90 4.18 8.07
C ARG A 199 17.21 4.19 8.83
N TYR A 200 17.15 4.40 10.14
CA TYR A 200 18.24 4.17 11.08
C TYR A 200 17.99 2.86 11.82
N GLN A 201 18.95 1.96 11.84
CA GLN A 201 18.94 0.73 12.63
C GLN A 201 20.35 0.43 13.11
N GLU A 202 20.50 0.10 14.38
CA GLU A 202 21.79 -0.32 14.94
C GLU A 202 22.30 -1.58 14.26
N ARG A 203 23.59 -1.83 14.35
CA ARG A 203 24.21 -3.01 13.78
C ARG A 203 23.93 -4.22 14.66
N SER A 204 23.28 -5.23 14.09
CA SER A 204 23.10 -6.54 14.72
C SER A 204 24.29 -7.47 14.53
N ASN A 205 25.02 -7.31 13.43
CA ASN A 205 26.14 -8.17 13.06
C ASN A 205 27.43 -7.36 12.92
N LEU A 206 28.46 -7.71 13.70
CA LEU A 206 29.75 -7.03 13.72
C LEU A 206 30.72 -7.56 12.65
N LEU A 207 30.41 -8.69 11.98
CA LEU A 207 31.25 -9.27 10.93
C LEU A 207 31.21 -8.46 9.63
N PHE A 208 30.14 -7.71 9.41
CA PHE A 208 29.93 -6.92 8.20
C PHE A 208 29.90 -5.40 8.50
N LYS A 209 30.37 -4.61 7.54
CA LYS A 209 30.29 -3.14 7.59
C LYS A 209 28.86 -2.68 7.20
N ILE A 210 27.88 -2.94 8.03
CA ILE A 210 26.48 -2.60 7.77
C ILE A 210 26.25 -1.12 8.04
N PRO A 211 25.77 -0.31 7.07
CA PRO A 211 25.38 1.08 7.31
C PRO A 211 24.23 1.16 8.31
N GLN A 212 24.35 2.04 9.30
CA GLN A 212 23.26 2.29 10.25
C GLN A 212 22.11 3.09 9.61
N ASN A 213 22.46 4.00 8.68
CA ASN A 213 21.47 4.76 7.92
C ASN A 213 21.42 4.28 6.47
N VAL A 214 20.21 3.99 6.02
CA VAL A 214 19.88 3.67 4.63
C VAL A 214 18.85 4.67 4.16
N SER A 215 19.10 5.29 3.01
CA SER A 215 18.23 6.33 2.47
C SER A 215 17.63 5.94 1.13
N ALA A 216 16.42 6.39 0.87
CA ALA A 216 15.78 6.29 -0.43
C ALA A 216 15.17 7.64 -0.82
N TYR A 217 15.17 7.90 -2.14
CA TYR A 217 14.73 9.14 -2.76
C TYR A 217 13.78 8.83 -3.90
N ALA A 218 12.80 9.69 -4.13
CA ALA A 218 11.95 9.60 -5.30
C ALA A 218 11.62 10.97 -5.87
N GLY A 219 11.46 11.03 -7.19
CA GLY A 219 10.96 12.20 -7.91
C GLY A 219 9.79 11.79 -8.78
N ARG A 220 8.74 12.63 -8.86
CA ARG A 220 7.52 12.32 -9.59
C ARG A 220 6.95 13.50 -10.36
N LEU A 221 6.30 13.18 -11.47
CA LEU A 221 5.56 14.10 -12.32
C LEU A 221 4.14 13.55 -12.53
N ASN A 222 3.14 14.40 -12.30
CA ASN A 222 1.77 14.16 -12.73
C ASN A 222 1.39 15.26 -13.72
N PHE A 223 0.95 14.86 -14.91
CA PHE A 223 0.55 15.75 -15.98
C PHE A 223 -0.84 15.36 -16.50
N GLN A 224 -1.74 16.34 -16.66
CA GLN A 224 -3.06 16.12 -17.21
C GLN A 224 -3.38 17.21 -18.23
N HIS A 225 -3.90 16.80 -19.38
CA HIS A 225 -4.39 17.73 -20.40
C HIS A 225 -5.53 17.11 -21.21
N GLY A 226 -6.70 17.72 -21.18
CA GLY A 226 -7.88 17.19 -21.86
C GLY A 226 -8.21 15.77 -21.42
N GLY A 227 -8.19 14.81 -22.36
CA GLY A 227 -8.40 13.39 -22.09
C GLY A 227 -7.13 12.63 -21.68
N TRP A 228 -5.96 13.24 -21.71
CA TRP A 228 -4.68 12.64 -21.38
C TRP A 228 -4.31 12.82 -19.91
N SER A 229 -3.77 11.76 -19.32
CA SER A 229 -3.12 11.80 -18.01
C SER A 229 -1.81 11.00 -18.08
N TYR A 230 -0.77 11.53 -17.49
CA TYR A 230 0.52 10.89 -17.34
C TYR A 230 0.95 10.97 -15.88
N TYR A 231 1.42 9.85 -15.33
CA TYR A 231 2.12 9.78 -14.07
C TYR A 231 3.45 9.06 -14.27
N GLY A 232 4.52 9.66 -13.80
CA GLY A 232 5.84 9.04 -13.79
C GLY A 232 6.52 9.26 -12.45
N GLU A 233 7.12 8.22 -11.89
CA GLU A 233 7.92 8.27 -10.67
C GLU A 233 9.19 7.44 -10.86
N TYR A 234 10.31 8.00 -10.41
CA TYR A 234 11.60 7.35 -10.33
C TYR A 234 12.08 7.35 -8.88
N ALA A 235 12.54 6.21 -8.41
CA ALA A 235 13.03 6.01 -7.05
C ALA A 235 14.40 5.36 -7.05
N CYS A 236 15.24 5.70 -6.07
CA CYS A 236 16.49 5.03 -5.78
C CYS A 236 16.65 4.80 -4.28
N LYS A 237 17.23 3.66 -3.92
CA LYS A 237 17.59 3.27 -2.56
C LYS A 237 19.10 3.08 -2.50
N ILE A 238 19.74 3.76 -1.56
CA ILE A 238 21.19 3.76 -1.43
C ILE A 238 21.61 2.73 -0.41
N ASN A 239 22.40 1.77 -0.87
CA ASN A 239 23.21 0.87 -0.07
C ASN A 239 22.49 0.26 1.15
N ASP A 240 21.51 -0.57 0.88
CA ASP A 240 20.82 -1.38 1.90
C ASP A 240 21.33 -2.83 1.81
N PRO A 241 22.39 -3.18 2.57
CA PRO A 241 22.97 -4.49 2.50
C PRO A 241 21.98 -5.58 2.88
N SER A 242 21.99 -6.66 2.15
CA SER A 242 21.11 -7.80 2.35
C SER A 242 21.91 -9.11 2.33
N ASN A 243 21.53 -10.05 3.17
CA ASN A 243 22.12 -11.39 3.27
C ASN A 243 21.30 -12.46 2.51
N VAL A 244 20.41 -12.05 1.61
CA VAL A 244 19.48 -12.97 0.92
C VAL A 244 20.18 -14.07 0.13
N LEU A 245 21.44 -13.84 -0.31
CA LEU A 245 22.19 -14.85 -1.07
C LEU A 245 22.91 -15.90 -0.21
N SER A 246 23.34 -15.54 0.97
CA SER A 246 23.98 -16.46 1.92
C SER A 246 24.25 -15.74 3.23
N GLU A 247 24.22 -16.47 4.35
CA GLU A 247 24.58 -15.93 5.67
C GLU A 247 26.02 -15.42 5.74
N SER A 248 26.88 -15.83 4.81
CA SER A 248 28.29 -15.47 4.76
C SER A 248 28.63 -14.33 3.81
N LYS A 249 27.68 -13.88 2.99
CA LYS A 249 27.89 -12.80 2.01
C LYS A 249 26.81 -11.73 2.09
N MET A 250 27.24 -10.47 2.18
CA MET A 250 26.38 -9.30 2.09
C MET A 250 26.46 -8.68 0.70
N ASN A 251 25.32 -8.46 0.08
CA ASN A 251 25.22 -7.67 -1.14
C ASN A 251 24.99 -6.20 -0.79
N TYR A 252 25.85 -5.32 -1.29
CA TYR A 252 25.82 -3.86 -1.04
C TYR A 252 25.25 -3.06 -2.23
N ALA A 253 24.54 -3.70 -3.13
CA ALA A 253 23.98 -3.03 -4.31
C ALA A 253 22.95 -1.97 -3.92
N SER A 254 22.95 -0.87 -4.65
CA SER A 254 21.88 0.13 -4.57
C SER A 254 20.62 -0.37 -5.30
N GLY A 255 19.46 0.07 -4.86
CA GLY A 255 18.18 -0.23 -5.51
C GLY A 255 17.70 0.93 -6.39
N ASN A 256 16.93 0.60 -7.42
CA ASN A 256 16.21 1.59 -8.22
C ASN A 256 14.88 1.03 -8.73
N ALA A 257 13.91 1.91 -8.90
CA ALA A 257 12.64 1.58 -9.54
C ALA A 257 12.11 2.77 -10.33
N PHE A 258 11.37 2.48 -11.37
CA PHE A 258 10.49 3.46 -11.98
C PHE A 258 9.13 2.87 -12.28
N THR A 259 8.12 3.73 -12.25
CA THR A 259 6.77 3.42 -12.73
C THR A 259 6.28 4.55 -13.61
N GLN A 260 5.60 4.20 -14.69
CA GLN A 260 4.98 5.16 -15.59
C GLN A 260 3.61 4.67 -16.00
N ASN A 261 2.65 5.58 -16.00
CA ASN A 261 1.28 5.35 -16.42
C ASN A 261 0.85 6.44 -17.38
N ILE A 262 0.35 6.05 -18.55
CA ILE A 262 -0.23 6.95 -19.55
C ILE A 262 -1.67 6.52 -19.77
N THR A 263 -2.59 7.43 -19.56
CA THR A 263 -4.03 7.19 -19.76
C THR A 263 -4.58 8.18 -20.77
N PHE A 264 -5.36 7.68 -21.70
CA PHE A 264 -6.23 8.50 -22.53
C PHE A 264 -7.67 8.07 -22.40
N SER A 265 -8.58 9.01 -22.13
CA SER A 265 -9.99 8.72 -22.01
C SER A 265 -10.86 9.76 -22.70
N LYS A 266 -11.90 9.26 -23.39
CA LYS A 266 -13.00 10.05 -23.92
C LYS A 266 -14.29 9.22 -23.84
N LYS A 267 -15.45 9.85 -24.08
CA LYS A 267 -16.74 9.17 -23.99
C LYS A 267 -16.78 7.88 -24.85
N GLY A 268 -16.84 6.74 -24.16
CA GLY A 268 -16.91 5.41 -24.77
C GLY A 268 -15.60 4.81 -25.25
N PHE A 269 -14.46 5.44 -24.96
CA PHE A 269 -13.15 4.93 -25.31
C PHE A 269 -12.15 5.27 -24.21
N GLY A 270 -11.28 4.33 -23.87
CA GLY A 270 -10.20 4.52 -22.92
C GLY A 270 -9.03 3.60 -23.24
N VAL A 271 -7.82 4.10 -23.03
CA VAL A 271 -6.55 3.35 -23.15
C VAL A 271 -5.72 3.66 -21.92
N VAL A 272 -5.11 2.65 -21.34
CA VAL A 272 -4.10 2.76 -20.29
C VAL A 272 -2.88 1.98 -20.73
N ALA A 273 -1.71 2.58 -20.59
CA ALA A 273 -0.43 1.90 -20.76
C ALA A 273 0.42 2.15 -19.52
N GLU A 274 0.89 1.07 -18.94
CA GLU A 274 1.72 1.10 -17.74
C GLU A 274 3.00 0.32 -17.96
N ILE A 275 4.09 0.83 -17.40
CA ILE A 275 5.36 0.13 -17.31
C ILE A 275 5.97 0.35 -15.93
N HIS A 276 6.61 -0.67 -15.41
CA HIS A 276 7.50 -0.51 -14.28
C HIS A 276 8.78 -1.34 -14.45
N ARG A 277 9.82 -0.90 -13.78
CA ARG A 277 11.03 -1.66 -13.54
C ARG A 277 11.43 -1.51 -12.08
N THR A 278 11.85 -2.59 -11.48
CA THR A 278 12.35 -2.59 -10.11
C THR A 278 13.59 -3.47 -10.03
N ASP A 279 14.58 -3.02 -9.26
CA ASP A 279 15.84 -3.72 -9.03
C ASP A 279 16.32 -3.41 -7.62
N ASN A 280 16.46 -4.44 -6.78
CA ASN A 280 16.90 -4.36 -5.38
C ASN A 280 16.12 -3.33 -4.52
N MET A 281 14.79 -3.30 -4.67
CA MET A 281 13.92 -2.31 -3.99
C MET A 281 13.22 -2.84 -2.74
N THR A 282 13.44 -4.07 -2.32
CA THR A 282 12.92 -4.53 -1.02
C THR A 282 13.42 -3.61 0.08
N PHE A 283 12.49 -2.98 0.82
CA PHE A 283 12.82 -2.10 1.94
C PHE A 283 12.02 -2.53 3.18
N LYS A 284 12.73 -2.87 4.25
CA LYS A 284 12.16 -3.44 5.47
C LYS A 284 12.26 -2.48 6.64
N SER A 285 11.29 -2.55 7.53
CA SER A 285 11.29 -1.82 8.81
C SER A 285 12.31 -2.40 9.80
N ASP A 286 12.60 -3.68 9.68
CA ASP A 286 13.69 -4.36 10.37
C ASP A 286 14.52 -5.12 9.32
N ARG A 287 15.81 -4.83 9.24
CA ARG A 287 16.74 -5.45 8.29
C ARG A 287 16.87 -6.95 8.50
N ASP A 288 16.86 -7.37 9.76
CA ASP A 288 17.22 -8.72 10.18
C ASP A 288 16.01 -9.66 10.24
N LYS A 289 14.82 -9.14 9.91
CA LYS A 289 13.57 -9.89 9.93
C LYS A 289 13.03 -10.12 8.51
N ASP A 290 12.31 -11.22 8.35
CA ASP A 290 11.61 -11.58 7.12
C ASP A 290 10.10 -11.57 7.32
N GLY A 291 9.35 -11.42 6.23
CA GLY A 291 7.90 -11.44 6.23
C GLY A 291 7.27 -10.14 5.74
N LYS A 292 5.99 -10.23 5.38
CA LYS A 292 5.19 -9.14 4.82
C LYS A 292 5.02 -7.98 5.82
N ALA A 293 4.95 -8.28 7.12
CA ALA A 293 4.77 -7.29 8.17
C ALA A 293 5.91 -6.28 8.27
N TYR A 294 7.10 -6.65 7.79
CA TYR A 294 8.27 -5.78 7.83
C TYR A 294 8.47 -4.94 6.58
N LEU A 295 7.73 -5.19 5.49
CA LEU A 295 7.84 -4.39 4.28
C LEU A 295 7.28 -2.98 4.51
N ILE A 296 8.07 -1.97 4.15
CA ILE A 296 7.73 -0.55 4.34
C ILE A 296 7.59 0.20 3.02
N ASN A 297 7.77 -0.46 1.91
CA ASN A 297 7.50 0.07 0.59
C ASN A 297 6.55 -0.85 -0.19
N HIS A 298 5.97 -0.32 -1.26
CA HIS A 298 5.02 -1.02 -2.09
C HIS A 298 5.35 -0.81 -3.56
N ILE A 299 5.50 -1.91 -4.27
CA ILE A 299 5.65 -1.92 -5.73
C ILE A 299 4.40 -2.58 -6.29
N PRO A 300 3.53 -1.83 -6.98
CA PRO A 300 2.29 -2.38 -7.48
C PRO A 300 2.54 -3.43 -8.55
N THR A 301 1.81 -4.52 -8.49
CA THR A 301 1.79 -5.52 -9.55
C THR A 301 1.13 -4.97 -10.82
N LEU A 302 1.72 -5.24 -11.97
CA LEU A 302 1.14 -4.96 -13.29
C LEU A 302 0.36 -6.18 -13.81
N SER A 303 -0.70 -6.52 -13.13
CA SER A 303 -1.63 -7.58 -13.57
C SER A 303 -3.06 -7.16 -13.29
N LYS A 304 -3.97 -7.53 -14.19
CA LYS A 304 -5.40 -7.27 -14.00
C LYS A 304 -5.96 -8.14 -12.88
N PRO A 305 -6.61 -7.57 -11.84
CA PRO A 305 -7.38 -8.38 -10.91
C PRO A 305 -8.61 -8.98 -11.61
N HIS A 306 -8.69 -10.30 -11.61
CA HIS A 306 -9.80 -11.01 -12.21
C HIS A 306 -10.96 -11.23 -11.23
N ALA A 307 -12.20 -11.02 -11.71
CA ALA A 307 -13.40 -11.26 -10.92
C ALA A 307 -13.80 -12.75 -10.86
N TYR A 308 -13.29 -13.58 -11.77
CA TYR A 308 -13.60 -14.99 -11.84
C TYR A 308 -12.53 -15.81 -11.13
N SER A 309 -12.93 -16.67 -10.19
CA SER A 309 -12.04 -17.40 -9.31
C SER A 309 -10.98 -18.23 -10.07
N LEU A 310 -11.35 -18.87 -11.17
CA LEU A 310 -10.41 -19.64 -11.98
C LEU A 310 -9.22 -18.81 -12.51
N LEU A 311 -9.47 -17.57 -12.92
CA LEU A 311 -8.43 -16.65 -13.40
C LEU A 311 -7.69 -15.94 -12.27
N ALA A 312 -8.23 -15.97 -11.06
CA ALA A 312 -7.64 -15.34 -9.87
C ALA A 312 -6.82 -16.31 -9.01
N LEU A 313 -6.74 -17.61 -9.40
CA LEU A 313 -6.04 -18.64 -8.63
C LEU A 313 -4.53 -18.41 -8.54
N TYR A 314 -3.93 -17.80 -9.55
CA TYR A 314 -2.49 -17.56 -9.64
C TYR A 314 -2.20 -16.07 -9.80
N PRO A 315 -2.35 -15.27 -8.72
CA PRO A 315 -2.03 -13.85 -8.77
C PRO A 315 -0.53 -13.66 -8.99
N CYS A 316 -0.17 -12.70 -9.84
CA CYS A 316 1.22 -12.31 -10.01
C CYS A 316 1.70 -11.57 -8.75
N ALA A 317 2.81 -12.03 -8.17
CA ALA A 317 3.48 -11.36 -7.07
C ALA A 317 4.68 -10.58 -7.61
N THR A 318 4.76 -9.29 -7.27
CA THR A 318 5.87 -8.41 -7.68
C THR A 318 7.20 -8.89 -7.11
N GLN A 319 8.20 -8.99 -7.98
CA GLN A 319 9.58 -9.31 -7.61
C GLN A 319 10.37 -8.01 -7.36
N ALA A 320 10.28 -7.48 -6.15
CA ALA A 320 10.86 -6.19 -5.79
C ALA A 320 12.37 -6.07 -6.07
N ASN A 321 13.07 -7.19 -6.17
CA ASN A 321 14.51 -7.26 -6.38
C ASN A 321 14.92 -7.51 -7.84
N GLY A 322 13.96 -7.60 -8.76
CA GLY A 322 14.31 -7.68 -10.18
C GLY A 322 13.18 -8.08 -11.09
N GLU A 323 12.43 -7.11 -11.58
CA GLU A 323 11.46 -7.34 -12.65
C GLU A 323 11.27 -6.13 -13.56
N PHE A 324 10.84 -6.40 -14.78
CA PHE A 324 10.32 -5.43 -15.73
C PHE A 324 8.92 -5.85 -16.16
N GLY A 325 7.95 -5.00 -15.89
CA GLY A 325 6.54 -5.22 -16.20
C GLY A 325 5.99 -4.21 -17.19
N MET A 326 5.06 -4.65 -18.02
CA MET A 326 4.23 -3.80 -18.87
C MET A 326 2.78 -4.27 -18.86
N GLN A 327 1.86 -3.31 -18.88
CA GLN A 327 0.43 -3.56 -19.00
C GLN A 327 -0.19 -2.60 -19.97
N PHE A 328 -1.15 -3.11 -20.74
CA PHE A 328 -1.94 -2.32 -21.68
C PHE A 328 -3.41 -2.68 -21.53
N ASP A 329 -4.27 -1.69 -21.34
CA ASP A 329 -5.72 -1.84 -21.27
C ASP A 329 -6.39 -0.99 -22.33
N LEU A 330 -7.37 -1.56 -23.02
CA LEU A 330 -8.21 -0.86 -23.97
C LEU A 330 -9.68 -1.10 -23.65
N PHE A 331 -10.43 -0.02 -23.49
CA PHE A 331 -11.87 -0.04 -23.28
C PHE A 331 -12.59 0.63 -24.43
N TYR A 332 -13.57 -0.05 -25.02
CA TYR A 332 -14.38 0.51 -26.07
C TYR A 332 -15.86 0.18 -25.91
N LYS A 333 -16.71 1.15 -26.16
CA LYS A 333 -18.16 0.99 -26.15
C LYS A 333 -18.74 1.28 -27.52
N PHE A 334 -19.13 0.22 -28.23
CA PHE A 334 -19.90 0.33 -29.45
C PHE A 334 -21.24 1.00 -29.19
N GLN A 335 -21.57 2.01 -29.96
CA GLN A 335 -22.81 2.76 -29.84
C GLN A 335 -24.04 1.89 -30.14
N LYS A 336 -25.17 2.22 -29.53
CA LYS A 336 -26.47 1.63 -29.89
C LYS A 336 -26.78 1.91 -31.37
N GLY A 337 -27.44 0.96 -32.04
CA GLY A 337 -27.82 1.08 -33.45
C GLY A 337 -26.71 0.75 -34.45
N THR A 338 -25.46 0.52 -34.00
CA THR A 338 -24.37 0.06 -34.88
C THR A 338 -24.35 -1.47 -35.01
N VAL A 339 -23.67 -2.00 -36.05
CA VAL A 339 -23.55 -3.44 -36.31
C VAL A 339 -23.07 -4.21 -35.07
N PHE A 340 -21.98 -3.74 -34.41
CA PHE A 340 -21.42 -4.38 -33.24
C PHE A 340 -22.13 -3.98 -31.94
N GLY A 341 -22.73 -2.79 -31.90
CA GLY A 341 -23.43 -2.27 -30.72
C GLY A 341 -24.81 -2.87 -30.52
N GLY A 342 -25.51 -3.16 -31.61
CA GLY A 342 -26.91 -3.63 -31.55
C GLY A 342 -27.82 -2.63 -30.85
N LYS A 343 -29.01 -3.10 -30.41
CA LYS A 343 -30.06 -2.26 -29.78
C LYS A 343 -29.60 -1.57 -28.48
N TYR A 344 -28.68 -2.17 -27.70
CA TYR A 344 -28.34 -1.71 -26.35
C TYR A 344 -26.90 -1.21 -26.20
N GLY A 345 -26.07 -1.38 -27.24
CA GLY A 345 -24.64 -1.14 -27.18
C GLY A 345 -23.87 -2.39 -26.67
N THR A 346 -22.60 -2.48 -27.01
CA THR A 346 -21.68 -3.55 -26.59
C THR A 346 -20.44 -2.88 -25.99
N LYS A 347 -19.95 -3.39 -24.86
CA LYS A 347 -18.67 -2.95 -24.27
C LYS A 347 -17.64 -4.04 -24.48
N ILE A 348 -16.44 -3.64 -24.86
CA ILE A 348 -15.28 -4.53 -24.89
C ILE A 348 -14.19 -3.97 -23.98
N ALA A 349 -13.44 -4.87 -23.36
CA ALA A 349 -12.22 -4.58 -22.65
C ALA A 349 -11.16 -5.60 -23.07
N LEU A 350 -10.01 -5.11 -23.50
CA LEU A 350 -8.82 -5.92 -23.78
C LEU A 350 -7.76 -5.55 -22.76
N ASN A 351 -7.14 -6.55 -22.15
CA ASN A 351 -5.98 -6.36 -21.28
C ASN A 351 -4.84 -7.25 -21.78
N TYR A 352 -3.64 -6.72 -21.71
CA TYR A 352 -2.40 -7.44 -21.89
C TYR A 352 -1.43 -7.03 -20.77
N SER A 353 -0.94 -8.01 -20.03
CA SER A 353 0.09 -7.83 -18.99
C SER A 353 1.24 -8.79 -19.29
N ARG A 354 2.46 -8.34 -19.09
CA ARG A 354 3.67 -9.16 -19.21
C ARG A 354 4.73 -8.70 -18.22
N ILE A 355 5.29 -9.65 -17.48
CA ILE A 355 6.33 -9.42 -16.48
C ILE A 355 7.47 -10.39 -16.77
N ASN A 356 8.68 -9.85 -16.86
CA ASN A 356 9.91 -10.58 -17.11
C ASN A 356 10.94 -10.28 -16.01
N GLY A 357 11.87 -11.18 -15.79
CA GLY A 357 13.12 -10.91 -15.06
C GLY A 357 13.95 -9.83 -15.76
N LEU A 358 15.02 -9.37 -15.12
CA LEU A 358 15.96 -8.40 -15.70
C LEU A 358 17.07 -9.08 -16.48
N ASN A 359 17.52 -8.46 -17.59
CA ASN A 359 18.71 -8.91 -18.33
C ASN A 359 19.97 -8.74 -17.46
N GLY A 360 20.85 -9.73 -17.51
CA GLY A 360 22.08 -9.71 -16.72
C GLY A 360 21.89 -10.15 -15.27
N GLY A 361 20.70 -10.64 -14.92
CA GLY A 361 20.30 -10.95 -13.55
C GLY A 361 20.00 -9.70 -12.74
N ASN A 362 19.52 -9.90 -11.53
CA ASN A 362 19.29 -8.82 -10.58
C ASN A 362 20.64 -8.31 -10.09
N SER A 363 20.82 -7.01 -9.91
CA SER A 363 22.02 -6.44 -9.27
C SER A 363 22.27 -7.06 -7.90
N PHE A 364 21.19 -7.58 -7.32
CA PHE A 364 21.16 -8.35 -6.09
C PHE A 364 21.85 -9.73 -6.18
N LEU A 365 21.82 -10.41 -7.33
CA LEU A 365 22.40 -11.74 -7.54
C LEU A 365 23.84 -11.69 -8.06
N ASN A 366 24.26 -10.56 -8.61
CA ASN A 366 25.59 -10.38 -9.16
C ASN A 366 26.53 -9.79 -8.11
N ASP A 367 27.64 -10.47 -7.86
CA ASP A 367 28.76 -9.99 -7.00
C ASP A 367 29.45 -8.70 -7.56
N ASN A 368 29.05 -8.28 -8.77
CA ASN A 368 29.59 -7.11 -9.44
C ASN A 368 28.79 -5.87 -9.02
N THR A 369 29.47 -4.95 -8.37
CA THR A 369 28.99 -3.62 -7.98
C THR A 369 28.72 -2.69 -9.17
N GLU A 370 28.83 -3.17 -10.40
CA GLU A 370 28.53 -2.41 -11.60
C GLU A 370 27.02 -2.32 -11.80
N HIS A 371 26.49 -1.14 -11.56
CA HIS A 371 25.11 -0.81 -11.86
C HIS A 371 24.83 -0.98 -13.35
N THR A 372 24.01 -1.96 -13.71
CA THR A 372 23.50 -2.05 -15.07
C THR A 372 22.68 -0.79 -15.34
N PRO A 373 23.03 0.06 -16.33
CA PRO A 373 22.27 1.26 -16.62
C PRO A 373 20.81 0.93 -16.88
N ILE A 374 19.88 1.71 -16.33
CA ILE A 374 18.43 1.53 -16.42
C ILE A 374 17.94 1.24 -17.84
N LEU A 375 18.58 1.85 -18.85
CA LEU A 375 18.22 1.70 -20.26
C LEU A 375 18.70 0.39 -20.91
N ILE A 376 19.64 -0.33 -20.34
CA ILE A 376 20.23 -1.54 -20.94
C ILE A 376 19.54 -2.82 -20.42
N SER A 377 18.93 -2.78 -19.24
CA SER A 377 18.27 -3.93 -18.63
C SER A 377 16.75 -3.76 -18.63
N ILE A 378 16.15 -3.59 -19.81
CA ILE A 378 14.69 -3.40 -19.90
C ILE A 378 13.94 -4.73 -19.88
N LYS A 379 14.53 -5.83 -20.37
CA LYS A 379 13.84 -7.11 -20.51
C LYS A 379 14.80 -8.27 -20.29
N GLY A 380 14.49 -9.13 -19.31
CA GLY A 380 15.13 -10.43 -19.13
C GLY A 380 14.52 -11.51 -20.04
N GLU A 381 15.21 -12.62 -20.17
CA GLU A 381 14.75 -13.78 -20.93
C GLU A 381 13.66 -14.55 -20.17
N GLU A 382 13.74 -14.58 -18.83
CA GLU A 382 12.82 -15.29 -17.97
C GLU A 382 11.45 -14.59 -17.91
N LEU A 383 10.40 -15.32 -18.30
CA LEU A 383 9.02 -14.87 -18.22
C LEU A 383 8.46 -15.27 -16.84
N TYR A 384 8.07 -14.28 -16.02
CA TYR A 384 7.44 -14.52 -14.72
C TYR A 384 5.92 -14.64 -14.83
N PHE A 385 5.32 -13.82 -15.70
CA PHE A 385 3.87 -13.79 -15.86
C PHE A 385 3.46 -13.18 -17.19
N GLN A 386 2.44 -13.72 -17.80
CA GLN A 386 1.76 -13.13 -18.95
C GLN A 386 0.26 -13.38 -18.84
N ASP A 387 -0.53 -12.35 -19.08
CA ASP A 387 -1.98 -12.42 -19.17
C ASP A 387 -2.46 -11.65 -20.40
N ILE A 388 -3.24 -12.33 -21.21
CA ILE A 388 -4.00 -11.73 -22.32
C ILE A 388 -5.46 -12.05 -22.10
N ASN A 389 -6.34 -11.05 -21.98
CA ASN A 389 -7.76 -11.30 -21.84
C ASN A 389 -8.62 -10.30 -22.60
N LEU A 390 -9.71 -10.82 -23.15
CA LEU A 390 -10.74 -10.06 -23.85
C LEU A 390 -12.08 -10.30 -23.16
N GLU A 391 -12.70 -9.23 -22.72
CA GLU A 391 -14.03 -9.23 -22.12
C GLU A 391 -15.03 -8.54 -23.05
N VAL A 392 -16.16 -9.20 -23.33
CA VAL A 392 -17.27 -8.66 -24.12
C VAL A 392 -18.53 -8.65 -23.29
N ASN A 393 -19.02 -7.47 -22.93
CA ASN A 393 -20.26 -7.30 -22.17
C ASN A 393 -21.38 -6.78 -23.08
N LYS A 394 -22.42 -7.60 -23.29
CA LYS A 394 -23.52 -7.32 -24.20
C LYS A 394 -24.87 -7.48 -23.51
N LYS A 395 -25.68 -6.44 -23.55
CA LYS A 395 -27.10 -6.53 -23.19
C LYS A 395 -27.88 -7.03 -24.39
N ILE A 396 -28.45 -8.24 -24.29
CA ILE A 396 -29.19 -8.89 -25.37
C ILE A 396 -30.62 -8.37 -25.44
N ASN A 397 -31.30 -8.27 -24.28
CA ASN A 397 -32.64 -7.72 -24.15
C ASN A 397 -32.84 -7.03 -22.80
N LYS A 398 -34.06 -6.63 -22.43
CA LYS A 398 -34.32 -5.92 -21.16
C LYS A 398 -33.97 -6.77 -19.93
N LYS A 399 -34.08 -8.11 -20.03
CA LYS A 399 -33.92 -9.06 -18.91
C LYS A 399 -32.55 -9.78 -18.94
N VAL A 400 -31.88 -9.89 -20.10
CA VAL A 400 -30.68 -10.70 -20.29
C VAL A 400 -29.49 -9.83 -20.64
N ARG A 401 -28.39 -10.01 -19.88
CA ARG A 401 -27.05 -9.51 -20.17
C ARG A 401 -26.10 -10.71 -20.21
N ALA A 402 -25.23 -10.74 -21.21
CA ALA A 402 -24.16 -11.73 -21.34
C ALA A 402 -22.81 -11.05 -21.12
N ASN A 403 -21.92 -11.76 -20.45
CA ASN A 403 -20.52 -11.41 -20.32
C ASN A 403 -19.70 -12.60 -20.80
N PHE A 404 -18.85 -12.38 -21.82
CA PHE A 404 -17.94 -13.37 -22.37
C PHE A 404 -16.52 -12.95 -22.04
N VAL A 405 -15.75 -13.86 -21.46
CA VAL A 405 -14.34 -13.65 -21.13
C VAL A 405 -13.52 -14.75 -21.81
N ILE A 406 -12.52 -14.35 -22.55
CA ILE A 406 -11.49 -15.22 -23.11
C ILE A 406 -10.18 -14.75 -22.52
N ALA A 407 -9.43 -15.66 -21.88
CA ALA A 407 -8.16 -15.34 -21.26
C ALA A 407 -7.14 -16.45 -21.49
N ASN A 408 -5.88 -16.06 -21.56
CA ASN A 408 -4.72 -16.93 -21.56
C ASN A 408 -3.71 -16.37 -20.58
N GLN A 409 -3.38 -17.16 -19.55
CA GLN A 409 -2.39 -16.86 -18.54
C GLN A 409 -1.23 -17.85 -18.63
N ILE A 410 -0.02 -17.36 -18.50
CA ILE A 410 1.23 -18.13 -18.48
C ILE A 410 2.04 -17.67 -17.26
#